data_44d1a4792f3671832ff49edf4dab6b05
#
_entry.id   44d1a4792f3671832ff49edf4dab6b05
#
_cell.length_a   1.000
_cell.length_b   1.000
_cell.length_c   1.000
_cell.angle_alpha   90.00
_cell.angle_beta   90.00
_cell.angle_gamma   90.00
#
_symmetry.space_group_name_H-M   'P 1'
#
loop_
_entity.id
_entity.type
_entity.pdbx_description
1 polymer ?
#
loop_
_entity_poly.entity_id
_entity_poly.type
_entity_poly.pdbx_seq_one_letter_code
_entity_poly.pdbx_strand_id
1 'polypeptide(L)'
;ERELVRDNKMLGNFQLTGIPPAHRGVPQVEVTFDIDADAIVHVHAKDKSTNKDQSITIASGSGLSDEEIQSMVDDSERYAESDKERKNAIEAANRSDSVLNDTEKALNEFADRLDKTEADQIREKITTLREFVSKSQSGEGTATAAEIKEKTDELQMASLNLFDKMHKARAESGETPPAGEEAKPEGEAKDGEKKQ
;
A
#
# COMPACT_ATOMS: atom_id res chain seq x y z
N GLU A 1 -10.52 -10.15 -15.86
CA GLU A 1 -9.46 -9.61 -14.97
C GLU A 1 -9.69 -10.02 -13.52
N ARG A 2 -8.61 -10.31 -12.80
CA ARG A 2 -8.60 -10.63 -11.37
C ARG A 2 -7.87 -9.54 -10.59
N GLU A 3 -8.28 -9.29 -9.35
CA GLU A 3 -7.72 -8.22 -8.51
C GLU A 3 -6.22 -8.40 -8.19
N LEU A 4 -5.76 -9.64 -8.10
CA LEU A 4 -4.37 -9.94 -7.79
C LEU A 4 -3.60 -10.33 -9.05
N VAL A 5 -2.42 -9.75 -9.24
CA VAL A 5 -1.53 -9.98 -10.43
C VAL A 5 -1.26 -11.46 -10.67
N ARG A 6 -1.06 -12.25 -9.62
CA ARG A 6 -0.76 -13.70 -9.72
C ARG A 6 -1.89 -14.54 -10.32
N ASP A 7 -3.13 -14.03 -10.25
CA ASP A 7 -4.32 -14.74 -10.72
C ASP A 7 -4.68 -14.30 -12.16
N ASN A 8 -3.89 -13.39 -12.75
CA ASN A 8 -3.99 -12.94 -14.12
C ASN A 8 -2.93 -13.60 -15.01
N LYS A 9 -3.18 -13.66 -16.31
CA LYS A 9 -2.19 -14.13 -17.29
C LYS A 9 -1.13 -13.06 -17.51
N MET A 10 0.15 -13.44 -17.38
CA MET A 10 1.27 -12.58 -17.70
C MET A 10 1.35 -12.38 -19.22
N LEU A 11 1.30 -11.15 -19.69
CA LEU A 11 1.43 -10.79 -21.10
C LEU A 11 2.89 -10.58 -21.51
N GLY A 12 3.72 -10.11 -20.60
CA GLY A 12 5.14 -9.89 -20.85
C GLY A 12 5.83 -9.32 -19.61
N ASN A 13 7.14 -9.32 -19.63
CA ASN A 13 7.94 -8.64 -18.62
C ASN A 13 9.16 -7.96 -19.28
N PHE A 14 9.62 -6.87 -18.68
CA PHE A 14 10.86 -6.20 -19.05
C PHE A 14 11.43 -5.49 -17.83
N GLN A 15 12.70 -5.13 -17.90
CA GLN A 15 13.38 -4.50 -16.76
C GLN A 15 13.89 -3.11 -17.16
N LEU A 16 13.54 -2.14 -16.35
CA LEU A 16 14.17 -0.82 -16.40
C LEU A 16 15.44 -0.83 -15.56
N THR A 17 16.60 -0.76 -16.22
CA THR A 17 17.91 -0.87 -15.59
C THR A 17 18.64 0.47 -15.54
N GLY A 18 19.65 0.56 -14.66
CA GLY A 18 20.53 1.73 -14.58
C GLY A 18 19.93 2.90 -13.79
N ILE A 19 18.95 2.63 -12.94
CA ILE A 19 18.48 3.59 -11.93
C ILE A 19 19.47 3.55 -10.77
N PRO A 20 20.07 4.69 -10.37
CA PRO A 20 20.99 4.74 -9.24
C PRO A 20 20.25 4.47 -7.91
N PRO A 21 20.91 3.86 -6.92
CA PRO A 21 20.36 3.72 -5.58
C PRO A 21 19.99 5.09 -5.00
N ALA A 22 18.77 5.21 -4.47
CA ALA A 22 18.27 6.43 -3.88
C ALA A 22 17.33 6.13 -2.70
N HIS A 23 17.07 7.14 -1.86
CA HIS A 23 16.12 7.03 -0.77
C HIS A 23 14.71 6.74 -1.30
N ARG A 24 13.89 6.07 -0.46
CA ARG A 24 12.49 5.81 -0.77
C ARG A 24 11.76 7.10 -1.16
N GLY A 25 11.02 7.06 -2.26
CA GLY A 25 10.25 8.18 -2.79
C GLY A 25 11.03 9.12 -3.73
N VAL A 26 12.36 8.98 -3.85
CA VAL A 26 13.17 9.79 -4.77
C VAL A 26 13.07 9.28 -6.21
N PRO A 27 13.19 7.95 -6.51
CA PRO A 27 13.01 7.45 -7.86
C PRO A 27 11.54 7.60 -8.30
N GLN A 28 11.34 8.24 -9.45
CA GLN A 28 10.02 8.38 -10.06
C GLN A 28 10.03 7.75 -11.43
N VAL A 29 9.27 6.67 -11.58
CA VAL A 29 9.12 5.95 -12.85
C VAL A 29 7.74 6.24 -13.41
N GLU A 30 7.72 6.68 -14.65
CA GLU A 30 6.50 6.85 -15.44
C GLU A 30 6.33 5.64 -16.35
N VAL A 31 5.15 5.02 -16.29
CA VAL A 31 4.80 3.90 -17.17
C VAL A 31 3.63 4.31 -18.05
N THR A 32 3.85 4.22 -19.36
CA THR A 32 2.84 4.57 -20.37
C THR A 32 2.39 3.32 -21.08
N PHE A 33 1.09 3.14 -21.21
CA PHE A 33 0.46 2.07 -21.97
C PHE A 33 -0.25 2.68 -23.17
N ASP A 34 0.15 2.26 -24.38
CA ASP A 34 -0.50 2.62 -25.62
C ASP A 34 -1.08 1.36 -26.26
N ILE A 35 -2.34 1.41 -26.65
CA ILE A 35 -3.02 0.32 -27.34
C ILE A 35 -3.42 0.83 -28.72
N ASP A 36 -2.89 0.22 -29.78
CA ASP A 36 -3.20 0.60 -31.14
C ASP A 36 -4.52 -0.01 -31.64
N ALA A 37 -4.89 0.34 -32.89
CA ALA A 37 -6.12 -0.15 -33.51
C ALA A 37 -6.14 -1.67 -33.74
N ASP A 38 -4.96 -2.30 -33.79
CA ASP A 38 -4.78 -3.75 -33.97
C ASP A 38 -4.71 -4.48 -32.61
N ALA A 39 -5.03 -3.80 -31.51
CA ALA A 39 -4.95 -4.28 -30.15
C ALA A 39 -3.54 -4.75 -29.73
N ILE A 40 -2.51 -4.14 -30.32
CA ILE A 40 -1.13 -4.32 -29.89
C ILE A 40 -0.86 -3.34 -28.73
N VAL A 41 -0.32 -3.87 -27.64
CA VAL A 41 -0.03 -3.08 -26.44
C VAL A 41 1.45 -2.70 -26.44
N HIS A 42 1.72 -1.39 -26.45
CA HIS A 42 3.06 -0.83 -26.29
C HIS A 42 3.20 -0.31 -24.85
N VAL A 43 4.18 -0.81 -24.13
CA VAL A 43 4.45 -0.38 -22.76
C VAL A 43 5.82 0.28 -22.71
N HIS A 44 5.86 1.52 -22.24
CA HIS A 44 7.07 2.29 -22.03
C HIS A 44 7.25 2.60 -20.54
N ALA A 45 8.41 2.32 -20.01
CA ALA A 45 8.79 2.70 -18.64
C ALA A 45 9.98 3.67 -18.73
N LYS A 46 9.85 4.84 -18.06
CA LYS A 46 10.87 5.88 -18.06
C LYS A 46 11.14 6.37 -16.63
N ASP A 47 12.42 6.36 -16.24
CA ASP A 47 12.84 7.04 -15.02
C ASP A 47 12.99 8.54 -15.27
N LYS A 48 12.24 9.37 -14.53
CA LYS A 48 12.20 10.82 -14.70
C LYS A 48 13.52 11.51 -14.31
N SER A 49 14.30 10.90 -13.43
CA SER A 49 15.54 11.48 -12.95
C SER A 49 16.72 11.27 -13.92
N THR A 50 16.83 10.08 -14.49
CA THR A 50 17.93 9.70 -15.39
C THR A 50 17.57 9.77 -16.87
N ASN A 51 16.28 9.96 -17.19
CA ASN A 51 15.72 9.85 -18.55
C ASN A 51 15.98 8.51 -19.23
N LYS A 52 16.34 7.48 -18.46
CA LYS A 52 16.45 6.12 -18.98
C LYS A 52 15.07 5.56 -19.25
N ASP A 53 14.91 4.93 -20.38
CA ASP A 53 13.66 4.31 -20.81
C ASP A 53 13.89 2.89 -21.29
N GLN A 54 12.85 2.08 -21.18
CA GLN A 54 12.73 0.74 -21.74
C GLN A 54 11.30 0.55 -22.22
N SER A 55 11.15 -0.26 -23.25
CA SER A 55 9.84 -0.55 -23.81
C SER A 55 9.69 -2.01 -24.19
N ILE A 56 8.45 -2.48 -24.18
CA ILE A 56 8.07 -3.78 -24.72
C ILE A 56 6.82 -3.62 -25.59
N THR A 57 6.75 -4.37 -26.66
CA THR A 57 5.57 -4.46 -27.51
C THR A 57 4.97 -5.85 -27.37
N ILE A 58 3.69 -5.92 -27.05
CA ILE A 58 2.95 -7.15 -26.83
C ILE A 58 1.95 -7.26 -27.99
N ALA A 59 2.21 -8.17 -28.90
CA ALA A 59 1.34 -8.39 -30.05
C ALA A 59 -0.02 -8.97 -29.59
N SER A 60 -1.07 -8.55 -30.30
CA SER A 60 -2.41 -9.13 -30.18
C SER A 60 -2.35 -10.64 -30.47
N GLY A 61 -2.94 -11.44 -29.64
CA GLY A 61 -2.96 -12.89 -29.76
C GLY A 61 -2.17 -13.59 -28.65
N SER A 62 -2.76 -13.62 -27.46
CA SER A 62 -2.20 -14.30 -26.30
C SER A 62 -2.12 -15.82 -26.44
N GLY A 63 -2.47 -16.38 -27.63
CA GLY A 63 -2.57 -17.82 -27.84
C GLY A 63 -3.65 -18.50 -26.98
N LEU A 64 -4.62 -17.72 -26.47
CA LEU A 64 -5.77 -18.25 -25.75
C LEU A 64 -6.84 -18.69 -26.75
N SER A 65 -7.43 -19.85 -26.49
CA SER A 65 -8.64 -20.30 -27.17
C SER A 65 -9.88 -19.57 -26.62
N ASP A 66 -10.96 -19.56 -27.38
CA ASP A 66 -12.23 -18.97 -26.93
C ASP A 66 -12.75 -19.67 -25.64
N GLU A 67 -12.50 -20.96 -25.50
CA GLU A 67 -12.85 -21.72 -24.30
C GLU A 67 -12.06 -21.28 -23.06
N GLU A 68 -10.75 -21.02 -23.23
CA GLU A 68 -9.91 -20.51 -22.15
C GLU A 68 -10.34 -19.07 -21.73
N ILE A 69 -10.68 -18.23 -22.71
CA ILE A 69 -11.19 -16.89 -22.44
C ILE A 69 -12.49 -16.96 -21.63
N GLN A 70 -13.44 -17.82 -22.07
CA GLN A 70 -14.70 -17.97 -21.33
C GLN A 70 -14.49 -18.49 -19.91
N SER A 71 -13.63 -19.48 -19.73
CA SER A 71 -13.26 -20.00 -18.42
C SER A 71 -12.66 -18.90 -17.53
N MET A 72 -11.81 -18.03 -18.05
CA MET A 72 -11.24 -16.91 -17.31
C MET A 72 -12.28 -15.86 -16.92
N VAL A 73 -13.27 -15.62 -17.78
CA VAL A 73 -14.40 -14.72 -17.47
C VAL A 73 -15.24 -15.30 -16.33
N ASP A 74 -15.62 -16.56 -16.45
CA ASP A 74 -16.42 -17.28 -15.43
C ASP A 74 -15.68 -17.32 -14.08
N ASP A 75 -14.36 -17.55 -14.09
CA ASP A 75 -13.52 -17.54 -12.90
C ASP A 75 -13.42 -16.14 -12.28
N SER A 76 -13.34 -15.09 -13.11
CA SER A 76 -13.30 -13.72 -12.59
C SER A 76 -14.60 -13.34 -11.87
N GLU A 77 -15.74 -13.76 -12.38
CA GLU A 77 -17.04 -13.56 -11.73
C GLU A 77 -17.18 -14.39 -10.45
N ARG A 78 -16.76 -15.67 -10.50
CA ARG A 78 -16.84 -16.58 -9.36
C ARG A 78 -16.02 -16.12 -8.17
N TYR A 79 -14.84 -15.58 -8.42
CA TYR A 79 -13.89 -15.19 -7.37
C TYR A 79 -13.87 -13.70 -7.06
N ALA A 80 -14.71 -12.88 -7.70
CA ALA A 80 -14.70 -11.42 -7.56
C ALA A 80 -14.78 -10.95 -6.10
N GLU A 81 -15.67 -11.54 -5.30
CA GLU A 81 -15.84 -11.16 -3.90
C GLU A 81 -14.66 -11.60 -3.03
N SER A 82 -14.20 -12.83 -3.18
CA SER A 82 -13.04 -13.35 -2.44
C SER A 82 -11.73 -12.64 -2.80
N ASP A 83 -11.56 -12.24 -4.05
CA ASP A 83 -10.40 -11.48 -4.51
C ASP A 83 -10.40 -10.07 -3.93
N LYS A 84 -11.56 -9.43 -3.87
CA LYS A 84 -11.74 -8.12 -3.26
C LYS A 84 -11.43 -8.15 -1.76
N GLU A 85 -11.93 -9.14 -1.04
CA GLU A 85 -11.61 -9.32 0.38
C GLU A 85 -10.10 -9.51 0.60
N ARG A 86 -9.48 -10.32 -0.24
CA ARG A 86 -8.04 -10.61 -0.18
C ARG A 86 -7.19 -9.37 -0.48
N LYS A 87 -7.57 -8.59 -1.49
CA LYS A 87 -6.95 -7.30 -1.79
C LYS A 87 -7.05 -6.35 -0.60
N ASN A 88 -8.26 -6.21 -0.04
CA ASN A 88 -8.48 -5.35 1.13
C ASN A 88 -7.65 -5.78 2.33
N ALA A 89 -7.49 -7.08 2.57
CA ALA A 89 -6.64 -7.61 3.64
C ALA A 89 -5.15 -7.27 3.42
N ILE A 90 -4.66 -7.39 2.19
CA ILE A 90 -3.28 -7.03 1.83
C ILE A 90 -3.05 -5.51 1.99
N GLU A 91 -3.98 -4.69 1.53
CA GLU A 91 -3.90 -3.23 1.68
C GLU A 91 -3.92 -2.81 3.16
N ALA A 92 -4.80 -3.44 3.97
CA ALA A 92 -4.83 -3.24 5.41
C ALA A 92 -3.50 -3.65 6.07
N ALA A 93 -2.93 -4.80 5.69
CA ALA A 93 -1.64 -5.28 6.18
C ALA A 93 -0.51 -4.30 5.84
N ASN A 94 -0.42 -3.82 4.60
CA ASN A 94 0.60 -2.86 4.17
C ASN A 94 0.50 -1.52 4.92
N ARG A 95 -0.73 -1.04 5.18
CA ARG A 95 -0.95 0.15 5.99
C ARG A 95 -0.53 -0.07 7.44
N SER A 96 -0.83 -1.24 7.99
CA SER A 96 -0.45 -1.61 9.36
C SER A 96 1.06 -1.69 9.54
N ASP A 97 1.80 -2.16 8.54
CA ASP A 97 3.27 -2.20 8.56
C ASP A 97 3.88 -0.81 8.71
N SER A 98 3.31 0.21 8.08
CA SER A 98 3.76 1.60 8.28
C SER A 98 3.52 2.05 9.73
N VAL A 99 2.33 1.81 10.27
CA VAL A 99 1.99 2.16 11.66
C VAL A 99 2.88 1.42 12.66
N LEU A 100 3.15 0.13 12.43
CA LEU A 100 4.07 -0.67 13.26
C LEU A 100 5.47 -0.05 13.29
N ASN A 101 6.03 0.25 12.11
CA ASN A 101 7.38 0.80 11.99
C ASN A 101 7.49 2.18 12.66
N ASP A 102 6.50 3.05 12.47
CA ASP A 102 6.50 4.39 13.04
C ASP A 102 6.34 4.34 14.58
N THR A 103 5.45 3.48 15.07
CA THR A 103 5.24 3.30 16.51
C THR A 103 6.48 2.67 17.18
N GLU A 104 7.14 1.69 16.55
CA GLU A 104 8.37 1.10 17.07
C GLU A 104 9.52 2.10 17.14
N LYS A 105 9.69 2.91 16.11
CA LYS A 105 10.71 3.99 16.13
C LYS A 105 10.43 4.97 17.25
N ALA A 106 9.20 5.46 17.35
CA ALA A 106 8.80 6.39 18.39
C ALA A 106 8.97 5.79 19.79
N LEU A 107 8.61 4.51 19.96
CA LEU A 107 8.78 3.81 21.24
C LEU A 107 10.26 3.65 21.62
N ASN A 108 11.14 3.35 20.66
CA ASN A 108 12.57 3.21 20.91
C ASN A 108 13.24 4.56 21.26
N GLU A 109 12.78 5.65 20.62
CA GLU A 109 13.33 7.00 20.86
C GLU A 109 12.85 7.59 22.20
N PHE A 110 11.63 7.31 22.60
CA PHE A 110 10.94 8.01 23.70
C PHE A 110 10.45 7.10 24.83
N ALA A 111 10.85 5.82 24.86
CA ALA A 111 10.43 4.85 25.90
C ALA A 111 10.71 5.34 27.33
N ASP A 112 11.85 6.02 27.54
CA ASP A 112 12.26 6.56 28.82
C ASP A 112 11.36 7.68 29.35
N ARG A 113 10.52 8.25 28.50
CA ARG A 113 9.56 9.31 28.84
C ARG A 113 8.14 8.81 29.05
N LEU A 114 7.91 7.51 28.87
CA LEU A 114 6.66 6.82 29.12
C LEU A 114 6.70 6.09 30.47
N ASP A 115 5.53 5.90 31.06
CA ASP A 115 5.39 4.93 32.13
C ASP A 115 5.67 3.52 31.59
N LYS A 116 6.34 2.71 32.42
CA LYS A 116 6.65 1.32 32.03
C LYS A 116 5.43 0.55 31.58
N THR A 117 4.28 0.76 32.25
CA THR A 117 3.01 0.11 31.91
C THR A 117 2.51 0.52 30.53
N GLU A 118 2.60 1.82 30.18
CA GLU A 118 2.23 2.31 28.84
C GLU A 118 3.13 1.72 27.76
N ALA A 119 4.44 1.70 27.99
CA ALA A 119 5.41 1.14 27.05
C ALA A 119 5.18 -0.36 26.82
N ASP A 120 4.89 -1.12 27.87
CA ASP A 120 4.64 -2.56 27.78
C ASP A 120 3.31 -2.85 27.06
N GLN A 121 2.26 -2.05 27.27
CA GLN A 121 0.99 -2.16 26.53
C GLN A 121 1.17 -1.88 25.03
N ILE A 122 1.97 -0.89 24.66
CA ILE A 122 2.26 -0.59 23.25
C ILE A 122 3.03 -1.76 22.62
N ARG A 123 4.03 -2.33 23.32
CA ARG A 123 4.78 -3.49 22.82
C ARG A 123 3.90 -4.73 22.62
N GLU A 124 2.97 -4.98 23.53
CA GLU A 124 2.02 -6.09 23.39
C GLU A 124 1.14 -5.91 22.14
N LYS A 125 0.61 -4.70 21.92
CA LYS A 125 -0.21 -4.39 20.73
C LYS A 125 0.59 -4.46 19.43
N ILE A 126 1.86 -4.03 19.44
CA ILE A 126 2.77 -4.20 18.31
C ILE A 126 2.94 -5.68 17.97
N THR A 127 3.18 -6.53 18.97
CA THR A 127 3.35 -7.97 18.77
C THR A 127 2.08 -8.61 18.21
N THR A 128 0.93 -8.28 18.79
CA THR A 128 -0.37 -8.79 18.34
C THR A 128 -0.65 -8.39 16.90
N LEU A 129 -0.51 -7.11 16.55
CA LEU A 129 -0.75 -6.63 15.19
C LEU A 129 0.21 -7.30 14.18
N ARG A 130 1.48 -7.45 14.54
CA ARG A 130 2.47 -8.13 13.68
C ARG A 130 2.10 -9.59 13.38
N GLU A 131 1.54 -10.30 14.36
CA GLU A 131 1.04 -11.66 14.14
C GLU A 131 -0.14 -11.69 13.15
N PHE A 132 -1.08 -10.75 13.27
CA PHE A 132 -2.21 -10.66 12.32
C PHE A 132 -1.75 -10.33 10.91
N VAL A 133 -0.84 -9.37 10.75
CA VAL A 133 -0.25 -8.99 9.46
C VAL A 133 0.50 -10.19 8.84
N SER A 134 1.33 -10.89 9.62
CA SER A 134 2.07 -12.06 9.16
C SER A 134 1.14 -13.19 8.69
N LYS A 135 0.07 -13.48 9.43
CA LYS A 135 -0.95 -14.48 9.05
C LYS A 135 -1.67 -14.11 7.76
N SER A 136 -1.96 -12.82 7.55
CA SER A 136 -2.57 -12.33 6.31
C SER A 136 -1.64 -12.49 5.10
N GLN A 137 -0.34 -12.25 5.26
CA GLN A 137 0.65 -12.34 4.20
C GLN A 137 1.04 -13.78 3.84
N SER A 138 1.09 -14.68 4.82
CA SER A 138 1.43 -16.10 4.58
C SER A 138 0.33 -16.88 3.85
N GLY A 139 -0.89 -16.36 3.81
CA GLY A 139 -2.03 -17.06 3.20
C GLY A 139 -2.57 -18.22 4.04
N GLU A 140 -1.98 -18.50 5.20
CA GLU A 140 -2.41 -19.53 6.13
C GLU A 140 -3.48 -19.08 7.13
N GLY A 141 -3.76 -17.78 7.17
CA GLY A 141 -4.68 -17.19 8.14
C GLY A 141 -5.88 -16.54 7.50
N THR A 142 -7.01 -16.66 8.18
CA THR A 142 -8.27 -15.96 7.88
C THR A 142 -8.33 -14.56 8.50
N ALA A 143 -7.18 -13.87 8.66
CA ALA A 143 -7.19 -12.50 9.16
C ALA A 143 -7.87 -11.60 8.13
N THR A 144 -9.04 -11.12 8.46
CA THR A 144 -9.82 -10.22 7.61
C THR A 144 -9.26 -8.80 7.64
N ALA A 145 -9.53 -8.02 6.59
CA ALA A 145 -9.18 -6.60 6.55
C ALA A 145 -9.75 -5.83 7.76
N ALA A 146 -10.93 -6.20 8.23
CA ALA A 146 -11.59 -5.59 9.37
C ALA A 146 -10.82 -5.85 10.69
N GLU A 147 -10.40 -7.08 10.93
CA GLU A 147 -9.61 -7.44 12.13
C GLU A 147 -8.25 -6.75 12.14
N ILE A 148 -7.56 -6.73 10.99
CA ILE A 148 -6.27 -6.03 10.86
C ILE A 148 -6.45 -4.53 11.16
N LYS A 149 -7.50 -3.93 10.61
CA LYS A 149 -7.82 -2.52 10.85
C LYS A 149 -8.12 -2.26 12.32
N GLU A 150 -8.95 -3.08 12.97
CA GLU A 150 -9.29 -2.95 14.38
C GLU A 150 -8.02 -2.98 15.25
N LYS A 151 -7.12 -3.94 15.02
CA LYS A 151 -5.86 -4.02 15.77
C LYS A 151 -4.92 -2.84 15.47
N THR A 152 -4.96 -2.30 14.26
CA THR A 152 -4.21 -1.09 13.90
C THR A 152 -4.74 0.12 14.66
N ASP A 153 -6.05 0.30 14.69
CA ASP A 153 -6.71 1.40 15.41
C ASP A 153 -6.45 1.29 16.93
N GLU A 154 -6.48 0.07 17.49
CA GLU A 154 -6.10 -0.16 18.90
C GLU A 154 -4.65 0.25 19.20
N LEU A 155 -3.70 -0.06 18.32
CA LEU A 155 -2.31 0.35 18.45
C LEU A 155 -2.18 1.88 18.35
N GLN A 156 -2.84 2.50 17.38
CA GLN A 156 -2.83 3.94 17.22
C GLN A 156 -3.38 4.66 18.47
N MET A 157 -4.48 4.19 19.03
CA MET A 157 -5.05 4.75 20.27
C MET A 157 -4.09 4.61 21.44
N ALA A 158 -3.47 3.45 21.61
CA ALA A 158 -2.50 3.23 22.70
C ALA A 158 -1.24 4.08 22.55
N SER A 159 -0.87 4.44 21.33
CA SER A 159 0.32 5.24 21.02
C SER A 159 0.10 6.74 20.99
N LEU A 160 -1.13 7.25 21.17
CA LEU A 160 -1.43 8.69 21.15
C LEU A 160 -0.55 9.47 22.14
N ASN A 161 -0.47 9.01 23.39
CA ASN A 161 0.37 9.65 24.41
C ASN A 161 1.86 9.67 24.05
N LEU A 162 2.33 8.62 23.41
CA LEU A 162 3.72 8.53 22.90
C LEU A 162 3.97 9.60 21.84
N PHE A 163 3.10 9.73 20.87
CA PHE A 163 3.23 10.72 19.80
C PHE A 163 3.10 12.15 20.34
N ASP A 164 2.20 12.42 21.27
CA ASP A 164 2.07 13.73 21.91
C ASP A 164 3.33 14.10 22.70
N LYS A 165 3.91 13.17 23.44
CA LYS A 165 5.18 13.38 24.16
C LYS A 165 6.35 13.59 23.19
N MET A 166 6.37 12.86 22.06
CA MET A 166 7.35 13.04 20.99
C MET A 166 7.26 14.43 20.37
N HIS A 167 6.06 14.88 20.00
CA HIS A 167 5.86 16.21 19.41
C HIS A 167 6.28 17.33 20.38
N LYS A 168 5.96 17.24 21.65
CA LYS A 168 6.38 18.21 22.68
C LYS A 168 7.91 18.25 22.82
N ALA A 169 8.55 17.09 22.85
CA ALA A 169 10.01 17.00 22.97
C ALA A 169 10.74 17.59 21.75
N ARG A 170 10.23 17.36 20.53
CA ARG A 170 10.78 17.95 19.31
C ARG A 170 10.57 19.46 19.25
N ALA A 171 9.42 19.96 19.69
CA ALA A 171 9.16 21.39 19.79
C ALA A 171 10.11 22.10 20.76
N GLU A 172 10.47 21.45 21.86
CA GLU A 172 11.43 21.99 22.85
C GLU A 172 12.89 21.95 22.34
N SER A 173 13.25 20.98 21.50
CA SER A 173 14.60 20.83 20.91
C SER A 173 14.83 21.71 19.68
N GLY A 174 13.82 22.39 19.16
CA GLY A 174 13.95 23.26 17.99
C GLY A 174 14.11 22.53 16.64
N GLU A 175 13.92 21.21 16.61
CA GLU A 175 13.88 20.42 15.38
C GLU A 175 12.55 20.59 14.66
N THR A 176 12.56 21.21 13.50
CA THR A 176 11.40 21.26 12.59
C THR A 176 11.03 19.85 12.14
N PRO A 177 9.74 19.48 12.16
CA PRO A 177 9.31 18.17 11.67
C PRO A 177 9.65 18.03 10.19
N PRO A 178 10.02 16.83 9.70
CA PRO A 178 10.14 16.60 8.27
C PRO A 178 8.80 16.88 7.60
N ALA A 179 8.81 17.76 6.60
CA ALA A 179 7.65 18.12 5.81
C ALA A 179 7.19 16.88 5.02
N GLY A 180 6.08 16.28 5.44
CA GLY A 180 5.48 15.14 4.75
C GLY A 180 4.51 14.40 5.65
N GLU A 181 3.33 14.90 5.81
CA GLU A 181 2.04 14.21 5.93
C GLU A 181 1.01 15.06 6.68
N GLU A 182 0.63 16.16 6.07
CA GLU A 182 -0.67 16.76 6.39
C GLU A 182 -1.74 15.88 5.71
N ALA A 183 -2.37 15.02 6.50
CA ALA A 183 -3.66 14.44 6.13
C ALA A 183 -4.66 15.59 5.99
N LYS A 184 -4.99 15.96 4.74
CA LYS A 184 -6.11 16.85 4.47
C LYS A 184 -7.39 16.19 4.97
N PRO A 185 -8.21 16.89 5.79
CA PRO A 185 -9.56 16.43 6.05
C PRO A 185 -10.35 16.52 4.74
N GLU A 186 -10.98 15.43 4.33
CA GLU A 186 -11.99 15.42 3.28
C GLU A 186 -13.12 16.38 3.71
N GLY A 187 -13.17 17.53 3.07
CA GLY A 187 -14.21 18.54 3.23
C GLY A 187 -15.40 18.19 2.38
N GLU A 188 -16.52 18.16 3.03
CA GLU A 188 -17.91 18.14 2.58
C GLU A 188 -18.18 18.65 1.15
N ALA A 189 -18.81 17.79 0.37
CA ALA A 189 -19.54 18.16 -0.82
C ALA A 189 -20.71 19.08 -0.41
N LYS A 190 -20.63 20.37 -0.70
CA LYS A 190 -21.79 21.25 -0.74
C LYS A 190 -22.36 21.27 -2.13
N ASP A 191 -23.51 20.63 -2.21
CA ASP A 191 -24.58 20.87 -3.14
C ASP A 191 -24.81 22.39 -3.35
N GLY A 192 -24.86 22.83 -4.56
CA GLY A 192 -25.02 24.23 -4.95
C GLY A 192 -25.75 24.36 -6.27
N GLU A 193 -27.05 24.10 -6.25
CA GLU A 193 -28.04 24.52 -7.21
C GLU A 193 -28.00 26.03 -7.44
N LYS A 194 -27.99 26.46 -8.72
CA LYS A 194 -28.70 27.66 -9.26
C LYS A 194 -28.42 27.80 -10.76
N LYS A 195 -29.48 27.58 -11.56
CA LYS A 195 -30.38 28.57 -12.19
C LYS A 195 -29.67 29.82 -12.76
N GLN A 196 -29.46 29.85 -14.02
CA GLN A 196 -30.09 30.71 -15.06
C GLN A 196 -29.51 30.39 -16.42
#